data_cb9615f389f6b6d7e0083dcfe6968b84
#
_entry.id   cb9615f389f6b6d7e0083dcfe6968b84
#
_cell.length_a   1.000
_cell.length_b   1.000
_cell.length_c   1.000
_cell.angle_alpha   90.00
_cell.angle_beta   90.00
_cell.angle_gamma   90.00
#
_symmetry.space_group_name_H-M   'P 1'
#
loop_
_entity.id
_entity.type
_entity.pdbx_description
1 polymer ?
#
loop_
_entity_poly.entity_id
_entity_poly.type
_entity_poly.pdbx_seq_one_letter_code
_entity_poly.pdbx_strand_id
1 'polypeptide(L)'
;LWREAPAATPFQSPAWLIPWSRHFGSEESFTLLARRAGRLVGAMPFFVWARDGRRTVFPLGIGISDYLDGSFAAGEEAACAAAMLAHLCRDPQRWQAVELQELRPDSALLAAPAPAGWSDRRAPQSLCPTVDLPGDLSGDLSDGLSGTDPLRRLPRRIRSNLRNCRNRAERLGRPWVETVSGANLDALLDGLFRLHGERWSTRGEPGMLADGSLRAFHREAAAGLLELGLLRLFALRLDDRMIAVLYGFAAKRRFYYYLGGFDPDLPQVSPGTLILGHALEAAAAEGMEAFDFLRGREPYKYHWGAVDRPTWLRQLRFGP
;
A
#
# COMPACT_ATOMS: atom_id res chain seq x y z
N LEU A 1 -0.56 6.44 -18.61
CA LEU A 1 -1.32 5.22 -18.39
C LEU A 1 -1.63 5.00 -16.90
N TRP A 2 -0.64 4.94 -15.99
CA TRP A 2 -0.89 4.67 -14.57
C TRP A 2 -1.90 5.66 -13.94
N ARG A 3 -1.79 6.94 -14.27
CA ARG A 3 -2.72 7.98 -13.76
C ARG A 3 -4.16 7.74 -14.19
N GLU A 4 -4.36 7.19 -15.36
CA GLU A 4 -5.68 6.93 -15.99
C GLU A 4 -6.22 5.53 -15.68
N ALA A 5 -5.36 4.59 -15.30
CA ALA A 5 -5.75 3.22 -14.96
C ALA A 5 -6.59 3.22 -13.67
N PRO A 6 -7.88 2.85 -13.70
CA PRO A 6 -8.78 3.02 -12.56
C PRO A 6 -8.42 2.10 -11.38
N ALA A 7 -7.91 0.92 -11.69
CA ALA A 7 -7.54 -0.10 -10.70
C ALA A 7 -6.10 0.02 -10.18
N ALA A 8 -5.25 0.90 -10.77
CA ALA A 8 -3.86 1.02 -10.36
C ALA A 8 -3.72 1.63 -8.95
N THR A 9 -2.83 1.06 -8.16
CA THR A 9 -2.47 1.53 -6.82
C THR A 9 -1.14 2.28 -6.84
N PRO A 10 -0.71 2.93 -5.77
CA PRO A 10 0.63 3.53 -5.69
C PRO A 10 1.77 2.55 -5.98
N PHE A 11 1.58 1.25 -5.70
CA PHE A 11 2.58 0.20 -5.93
C PHE A 11 2.88 -0.09 -7.41
N GLN A 12 1.99 0.28 -8.35
CA GLN A 12 2.23 0.22 -9.80
C GLN A 12 2.77 1.53 -10.36
N SER A 13 2.95 2.58 -9.54
CA SER A 13 3.49 3.84 -10.01
C SER A 13 4.96 3.74 -10.39
N PRO A 14 5.44 4.53 -11.36
CA PRO A 14 6.88 4.61 -11.65
C PRO A 14 7.71 5.05 -10.44
N ALA A 15 7.14 5.91 -9.57
CA ALA A 15 7.80 6.37 -8.34
C ALA A 15 8.04 5.24 -7.32
N TRP A 16 7.36 4.12 -7.43
CA TRP A 16 7.56 2.93 -6.61
C TRP A 16 8.41 1.88 -7.33
N LEU A 17 8.07 1.56 -8.58
CA LEU A 17 8.66 0.43 -9.29
C LEU A 17 10.06 0.71 -9.84
N ILE A 18 10.39 1.97 -10.20
CA ILE A 18 11.74 2.31 -10.64
C ILE A 18 12.75 2.20 -9.50
N PRO A 19 12.51 2.80 -8.30
CA PRO A 19 13.37 2.55 -7.14
C PRO A 19 13.45 1.06 -6.78
N TRP A 20 12.33 0.33 -6.81
CA TRP A 20 12.35 -1.11 -6.53
C TRP A 20 13.30 -1.85 -7.48
N SER A 21 13.22 -1.56 -8.77
CA SER A 21 14.12 -2.18 -9.78
C SER A 21 15.59 -1.87 -9.53
N ARG A 22 15.92 -0.67 -9.05
CA ARG A 22 17.30 -0.24 -8.76
C ARG A 22 17.87 -0.91 -7.51
N HIS A 23 17.06 -1.08 -6.47
CA HIS A 23 17.53 -1.58 -5.18
C HIS A 23 17.39 -3.11 -5.05
N PHE A 24 16.45 -3.73 -5.74
CA PHE A 24 16.10 -5.16 -5.56
C PHE A 24 15.95 -5.91 -6.89
N GLY A 25 16.02 -5.22 -8.03
CA GLY A 25 15.80 -5.82 -9.33
C GLY A 25 16.85 -6.87 -9.68
N SER A 26 16.46 -7.82 -10.52
CA SER A 26 17.37 -8.78 -11.13
C SER A 26 17.90 -8.25 -12.48
N GLU A 27 19.02 -8.82 -12.95
CA GLU A 27 19.58 -8.49 -14.27
C GLU A 27 18.61 -8.80 -15.42
N GLU A 28 17.68 -9.75 -15.22
CA GLU A 28 16.68 -10.14 -16.19
C GLU A 28 15.30 -9.58 -15.81
N SER A 29 15.06 -8.33 -16.15
CA SER A 29 13.76 -7.68 -16.01
C SER A 29 13.24 -7.19 -17.36
N PHE A 30 11.92 -7.17 -17.53
CA PHE A 30 11.26 -6.70 -18.75
C PHE A 30 9.87 -6.14 -18.43
N THR A 31 9.34 -5.32 -19.35
CA THR A 31 7.99 -4.79 -19.23
C THR A 31 7.14 -5.23 -20.42
N LEU A 32 5.98 -5.84 -20.17
CA LEU A 32 4.99 -6.07 -21.20
C LEU A 32 4.17 -4.80 -21.40
N LEU A 33 4.04 -4.39 -22.66
CA LEU A 33 3.26 -3.25 -23.08
C LEU A 33 2.16 -3.71 -24.05
N ALA A 34 0.91 -3.47 -23.69
CA ALA A 34 -0.22 -3.69 -24.57
C ALA A 34 -0.59 -2.39 -25.31
N ARG A 35 -0.77 -2.47 -26.62
CA ARG A 35 -1.18 -1.34 -27.46
C ARG A 35 -2.42 -1.68 -28.27
N ARG A 36 -3.33 -0.72 -28.39
CA ARG A 36 -4.49 -0.79 -29.30
C ARG A 36 -4.47 0.43 -30.21
N ALA A 37 -4.45 0.20 -31.51
CA ALA A 37 -4.34 1.27 -32.52
C ALA A 37 -3.19 2.27 -32.21
N GLY A 38 -2.02 1.78 -31.83
CA GLY A 38 -0.85 2.59 -31.49
C GLY A 38 -0.85 3.17 -30.06
N ARG A 39 -2.01 3.31 -29.40
CA ARG A 39 -2.14 3.84 -28.03
C ARG A 39 -1.72 2.78 -27.00
N LEU A 40 -0.94 3.18 -25.99
CA LEU A 40 -0.59 2.34 -24.86
C LEU A 40 -1.83 2.16 -23.95
N VAL A 41 -2.31 0.92 -23.81
CA VAL A 41 -3.51 0.57 -23.03
C VAL A 41 -3.21 -0.37 -21.85
N GLY A 42 -2.03 -0.97 -21.81
CA GLY A 42 -1.60 -1.84 -20.69
C GLY A 42 -0.10 -1.82 -20.50
N ALA A 43 0.34 -1.88 -19.25
CA ALA A 43 1.74 -2.03 -18.89
C ALA A 43 1.87 -2.85 -17.60
N MET A 44 2.81 -3.80 -17.61
CA MET A 44 3.17 -4.57 -16.41
C MET A 44 4.63 -4.97 -16.48
N PRO A 45 5.45 -4.54 -15.52
CA PRO A 45 6.85 -4.94 -15.43
C PRO A 45 7.01 -6.26 -14.67
N PHE A 46 7.98 -7.05 -15.10
CA PHE A 46 8.31 -8.38 -14.58
C PHE A 46 9.81 -8.52 -14.42
N PHE A 47 10.20 -9.53 -13.64
CA PHE A 47 11.56 -10.06 -13.62
C PHE A 47 11.53 -11.59 -13.60
N VAL A 48 12.66 -12.21 -13.95
CA VAL A 48 12.82 -13.65 -13.95
C VAL A 48 13.71 -14.05 -12.78
N TRP A 49 13.25 -14.99 -11.99
CA TRP A 49 14.07 -15.62 -10.97
C TRP A 49 14.37 -17.06 -11.37
N ALA A 50 15.66 -17.35 -11.50
CA ALA A 50 16.15 -18.71 -11.77
C ALA A 50 16.61 -19.34 -10.46
N ARG A 51 15.96 -20.45 -10.09
CA ARG A 51 16.32 -21.24 -8.91
C ARG A 51 16.11 -22.72 -9.18
N ASP A 52 17.09 -23.54 -8.77
CA ASP A 52 17.05 -25.01 -8.88
C ASP A 52 16.71 -25.49 -10.32
N GLY A 53 17.30 -24.84 -11.33
CA GLY A 53 17.08 -25.14 -12.76
C GLY A 53 15.72 -24.67 -13.31
N ARG A 54 14.87 -24.06 -12.49
CA ARG A 54 13.56 -23.54 -12.90
C ARG A 54 13.60 -22.01 -12.99
N ARG A 55 13.05 -21.49 -14.07
CA ARG A 55 12.90 -20.05 -14.30
C ARG A 55 11.43 -19.66 -14.09
N THR A 56 11.19 -18.74 -13.17
CA THR A 56 9.86 -18.24 -12.82
C THR A 56 9.77 -16.75 -13.07
N VAL A 57 8.71 -16.31 -13.72
CA VAL A 57 8.40 -14.89 -13.93
C VAL A 57 7.58 -14.37 -12.76
N PHE A 58 8.01 -13.26 -12.18
CA PHE A 58 7.33 -12.54 -11.12
C PHE A 58 7.05 -11.09 -11.53
N PRO A 59 5.97 -10.47 -11.03
CA PRO A 59 5.79 -9.03 -11.13
C PRO A 59 6.93 -8.28 -10.43
N LEU A 60 7.34 -7.15 -11.00
CA LEU A 60 8.23 -6.23 -10.30
C LEU A 60 7.53 -5.69 -9.04
N GLY A 61 8.24 -5.55 -7.93
CA GLY A 61 7.67 -5.04 -6.69
C GLY A 61 7.39 -6.08 -5.61
N ILE A 62 7.59 -7.39 -5.88
CA ILE A 62 7.32 -8.44 -4.87
C ILE A 62 8.07 -8.20 -3.57
N GLY A 63 7.53 -8.74 -2.49
CA GLY A 63 8.08 -8.66 -1.14
C GLY A 63 7.61 -7.43 -0.37
N ILE A 64 7.72 -6.24 -0.94
CA ILE A 64 7.41 -4.98 -0.27
C ILE A 64 6.19 -4.23 -0.81
N SER A 65 5.59 -4.69 -1.91
CA SER A 65 4.32 -4.16 -2.40
C SER A 65 3.16 -5.00 -1.89
N ASP A 66 2.06 -4.35 -1.50
CA ASP A 66 0.87 -5.03 -0.96
C ASP A 66 -0.16 -5.37 -2.04
N TYR A 67 -0.04 -4.75 -3.21
CA TYR A 67 -0.83 -5.06 -4.41
C TYR A 67 0.06 -5.09 -5.63
N LEU A 68 0.00 -6.18 -6.40
CA LEU A 68 0.84 -6.42 -7.56
C LEU A 68 -0.03 -6.74 -8.78
N ASP A 69 -0.43 -5.71 -9.51
CA ASP A 69 -1.30 -5.84 -10.69
C ASP A 69 -0.71 -5.06 -11.88
N GLY A 70 -1.31 -5.22 -13.05
CA GLY A 70 -1.00 -4.40 -14.21
C GLY A 70 -1.65 -3.02 -14.14
N SER A 71 -1.08 -2.06 -14.84
CA SER A 71 -1.74 -0.78 -15.12
C SER A 71 -2.46 -0.90 -16.46
N PHE A 72 -3.81 -0.93 -16.44
CA PHE A 72 -4.65 -1.10 -17.62
C PHE A 72 -5.56 0.11 -17.79
N ALA A 73 -5.74 0.56 -19.02
CA ALA A 73 -6.73 1.60 -19.36
C ALA A 73 -8.14 1.09 -19.12
N ALA A 74 -9.06 2.00 -18.75
CA ALA A 74 -10.46 1.68 -18.52
C ALA A 74 -11.09 0.99 -19.73
N GLY A 75 -11.75 -0.17 -19.49
CA GLY A 75 -12.38 -0.99 -20.53
C GLY A 75 -11.42 -1.89 -21.33
N GLU A 76 -10.11 -1.83 -21.07
CA GLU A 76 -9.09 -2.66 -21.74
C GLU A 76 -8.51 -3.73 -20.82
N GLU A 77 -8.93 -3.81 -19.56
CA GLU A 77 -8.34 -4.63 -18.52
C GLU A 77 -8.33 -6.12 -18.90
N ALA A 78 -9.49 -6.64 -19.30
CA ALA A 78 -9.64 -8.06 -19.66
C ALA A 78 -8.82 -8.43 -20.91
N ALA A 79 -8.83 -7.59 -21.93
CA ALA A 79 -8.09 -7.82 -23.16
C ALA A 79 -6.57 -7.74 -22.93
N CYS A 80 -6.11 -6.76 -22.16
CA CYS A 80 -4.71 -6.63 -21.77
C CYS A 80 -4.23 -7.83 -20.94
N ALA A 81 -4.99 -8.23 -19.93
CA ALA A 81 -4.65 -9.37 -19.08
C ALA A 81 -4.53 -10.67 -19.88
N ALA A 82 -5.53 -10.95 -20.74
CA ALA A 82 -5.50 -12.14 -21.59
C ALA A 82 -4.31 -12.13 -22.55
N ALA A 83 -4.02 -11.02 -23.21
CA ALA A 83 -2.90 -10.89 -24.13
C ALA A 83 -1.54 -11.03 -23.41
N MET A 84 -1.38 -10.46 -22.22
CA MET A 84 -0.16 -10.57 -21.42
C MET A 84 0.08 -12.01 -20.96
N LEU A 85 -0.95 -12.69 -20.43
CA LEU A 85 -0.82 -14.10 -20.03
C LEU A 85 -0.52 -15.01 -21.23
N ALA A 86 -1.18 -14.81 -22.37
CA ALA A 86 -0.89 -15.54 -23.59
C ALA A 86 0.57 -15.31 -24.05
N HIS A 87 1.08 -14.09 -23.95
CA HIS A 87 2.47 -13.77 -24.28
C HIS A 87 3.46 -14.44 -23.30
N LEU A 88 3.21 -14.35 -22.00
CA LEU A 88 4.05 -14.96 -20.96
C LEU A 88 4.10 -16.48 -21.11
N CYS A 89 3.01 -17.10 -21.51
CA CYS A 89 2.91 -18.56 -21.63
C CYS A 89 3.21 -19.10 -23.05
N ARG A 90 3.66 -18.26 -23.98
CA ARG A 90 3.92 -18.66 -25.38
C ARG A 90 5.13 -19.57 -25.51
N ASP A 91 6.18 -19.33 -24.73
CA ASP A 91 7.46 -20.02 -24.83
C ASP A 91 7.85 -20.63 -23.48
N PRO A 92 7.49 -21.90 -23.23
CA PRO A 92 7.82 -22.58 -21.99
C PRO A 92 9.31 -22.95 -21.86
N GLN A 93 10.11 -22.82 -22.93
CA GLN A 93 11.55 -23.02 -22.85
C GLN A 93 12.23 -21.80 -22.21
N ARG A 94 11.64 -20.63 -22.36
CA ARG A 94 12.17 -19.39 -21.78
C ARG A 94 11.95 -19.33 -20.26
N TRP A 95 10.79 -19.74 -19.77
CA TRP A 95 10.45 -19.90 -18.36
C TRP A 95 9.33 -20.95 -18.18
N GLN A 96 9.35 -21.65 -17.06
CA GLN A 96 8.45 -22.78 -16.78
C GLN A 96 7.31 -22.41 -15.85
N ALA A 97 7.36 -21.21 -15.22
CA ALA A 97 6.31 -20.75 -14.33
C ALA A 97 6.11 -19.23 -14.42
N VAL A 98 4.88 -18.80 -14.14
CA VAL A 98 4.49 -17.41 -13.92
C VAL A 98 3.78 -17.37 -12.58
N GLU A 99 4.23 -16.50 -11.68
CA GLU A 99 3.63 -16.36 -10.36
C GLU A 99 3.19 -14.92 -10.14
N LEU A 100 1.88 -14.71 -10.08
CA LEU A 100 1.24 -13.41 -9.84
C LEU A 100 0.75 -13.39 -8.41
N GLN A 101 1.40 -12.58 -7.57
CA GLN A 101 1.12 -12.47 -6.15
C GLN A 101 0.27 -11.24 -5.85
N GLU A 102 -0.40 -11.24 -4.71
CA GLU A 102 -1.14 -10.09 -4.14
C GLU A 102 -2.10 -9.41 -5.13
N LEU A 103 -2.74 -10.22 -6.00
CA LEU A 103 -3.79 -9.75 -6.89
C LEU A 103 -5.06 -9.46 -6.09
N ARG A 104 -5.75 -8.36 -6.41
CA ARG A 104 -7.06 -8.10 -5.82
C ARG A 104 -8.12 -9.03 -6.40
N PRO A 105 -9.25 -9.27 -5.70
CA PRO A 105 -10.33 -10.13 -6.19
C PRO A 105 -10.91 -9.70 -7.54
N ASP A 106 -10.88 -8.40 -7.83
CA ASP A 106 -11.37 -7.78 -9.08
C ASP A 106 -10.30 -7.66 -10.17
N SER A 107 -9.11 -8.21 -9.96
CA SER A 107 -8.02 -8.17 -10.94
C SER A 107 -8.37 -8.92 -12.23
N ALA A 108 -8.19 -8.26 -13.36
CA ALA A 108 -8.34 -8.87 -14.67
C ALA A 108 -7.31 -10.00 -14.90
N LEU A 109 -6.12 -9.91 -14.31
CA LEU A 109 -5.12 -10.98 -14.35
C LEU A 109 -5.56 -12.21 -13.54
N LEU A 110 -6.34 -12.04 -12.49
CA LEU A 110 -6.92 -13.17 -11.74
C LEU A 110 -8.07 -13.81 -12.51
N ALA A 111 -8.89 -13.02 -13.20
CA ALA A 111 -10.07 -13.49 -13.93
C ALA A 111 -9.76 -14.09 -15.30
N ALA A 112 -8.68 -13.67 -15.96
CA ALA A 112 -8.34 -14.09 -17.32
C ALA A 112 -8.23 -15.62 -17.44
N PRO A 113 -8.61 -16.21 -18.61
CA PRO A 113 -8.48 -17.67 -18.84
C PRO A 113 -7.02 -18.12 -18.77
N ALA A 114 -6.82 -19.37 -18.36
CA ALA A 114 -5.51 -19.99 -18.42
C ALA A 114 -5.09 -20.25 -19.87
N PRO A 115 -3.86 -19.95 -20.26
CA PRO A 115 -3.33 -20.36 -21.55
C PRO A 115 -3.25 -21.88 -21.69
N ALA A 116 -3.52 -22.39 -22.90
CA ALA A 116 -3.50 -23.82 -23.19
C ALA A 116 -2.13 -24.46 -22.85
N GLY A 117 -2.14 -25.65 -22.27
CA GLY A 117 -0.93 -26.38 -21.87
C GLY A 117 -0.29 -25.92 -20.56
N TRP A 118 -0.90 -24.97 -19.86
CA TRP A 118 -0.44 -24.50 -18.56
C TRP A 118 -1.45 -24.89 -17.47
N SER A 119 -0.97 -25.42 -16.35
CA SER A 119 -1.78 -25.57 -15.15
C SER A 119 -2.02 -24.21 -14.52
N ASP A 120 -3.19 -23.99 -13.93
CA ASP A 120 -3.60 -22.72 -13.31
C ASP A 120 -4.10 -22.97 -11.88
N ARG A 121 -3.30 -22.56 -10.91
CA ARG A 121 -3.67 -22.62 -9.49
C ARG A 121 -3.94 -21.22 -9.00
N ARG A 122 -5.11 -21.04 -8.36
CA ARG A 122 -5.50 -19.80 -7.69
C ARG A 122 -5.76 -20.09 -6.22
N ALA A 123 -5.24 -19.25 -5.34
CA ALA A 123 -5.42 -19.41 -3.89
C ALA A 123 -5.49 -18.04 -3.21
N PRO A 124 -6.29 -17.89 -2.14
CA PRO A 124 -6.16 -16.73 -1.25
C PRO A 124 -4.73 -16.64 -0.72
N GLN A 125 -4.19 -15.41 -0.61
CA GLN A 125 -2.80 -15.19 -0.19
C GLN A 125 -2.73 -14.41 1.11
N SER A 126 -3.12 -13.13 1.08
CA SER A 126 -3.06 -12.25 2.23
C SER A 126 -4.43 -11.64 2.53
N LEU A 127 -4.56 -11.03 3.70
CA LEU A 127 -5.73 -10.25 4.06
C LEU A 127 -5.30 -8.79 4.28
N CYS A 128 -6.03 -7.86 3.64
CA CYS A 128 -5.86 -6.43 3.75
C CYS A 128 -7.08 -5.83 4.46
N PRO A 129 -7.05 -5.67 5.80
CA PRO A 129 -8.15 -5.05 6.53
C PRO A 129 -8.39 -3.62 6.04
N THR A 130 -9.63 -3.28 5.70
CA THR A 130 -10.02 -2.00 5.13
C THR A 130 -11.22 -1.43 5.88
N VAL A 131 -11.21 -0.12 6.15
CA VAL A 131 -12.35 0.64 6.65
C VAL A 131 -12.94 1.42 5.49
N ASP A 132 -14.24 1.24 5.24
CA ASP A 132 -14.96 2.05 4.26
C ASP A 132 -15.25 3.42 4.89
N LEU A 133 -14.80 4.48 4.21
CA LEU A 133 -15.01 5.87 4.61
C LEU A 133 -16.23 6.46 3.87
N PRO A 134 -16.92 7.45 4.44
CA PRO A 134 -17.98 8.12 3.72
C PRO A 134 -17.37 8.93 2.55
N GLY A 135 -17.63 8.50 1.34
CA GLY A 135 -17.08 9.10 0.13
C GLY A 135 -17.61 10.49 -0.21
N ASP A 136 -18.68 10.93 0.41
CA ASP A 136 -19.26 12.25 0.20
C ASP A 136 -19.83 12.80 1.52
N LEU A 137 -19.25 13.88 2.00
CA LEU A 137 -19.79 14.62 3.15
C LEU A 137 -20.91 15.60 2.73
N SER A 138 -21.24 15.67 1.43
CA SER A 138 -22.23 16.59 0.87
C SER A 138 -23.67 16.05 0.88
N GLY A 139 -23.91 14.80 1.27
CA GLY A 139 -25.14 14.06 0.96
C GLY A 139 -26.17 13.84 2.06
N ASP A 140 -26.03 14.33 3.28
CA ASP A 140 -27.14 14.20 4.27
C ASP A 140 -27.15 15.35 5.28
N LEU A 141 -27.68 16.49 4.84
CA LEU A 141 -27.99 17.64 5.70
C LEU A 141 -29.35 17.47 6.43
N SER A 142 -30.02 16.31 6.29
CA SER A 142 -31.35 16.08 6.85
C SER A 142 -31.39 15.93 8.37
N ASP A 143 -30.28 15.66 9.03
CA ASP A 143 -30.23 15.42 10.49
C ASP A 143 -29.82 16.65 11.33
N GLY A 144 -29.85 17.87 10.77
CA GLY A 144 -29.78 19.12 11.56
C GLY A 144 -28.51 19.35 12.40
N LEU A 145 -27.50 18.46 12.32
CA LEU A 145 -26.24 18.57 13.04
C LEU A 145 -25.14 19.01 12.09
N SER A 146 -25.01 20.31 11.94
CA SER A 146 -23.84 20.98 11.33
C SER A 146 -22.60 20.59 12.12
N GLY A 147 -21.78 19.73 11.54
CA GLY A 147 -20.50 19.36 12.17
C GLY A 147 -19.92 18.14 11.48
N THR A 148 -19.05 18.37 10.55
CA THR A 148 -18.27 17.39 9.78
C THR A 148 -17.24 16.68 10.67
N ASP A 149 -17.69 15.87 11.65
CA ASP A 149 -16.78 14.93 12.32
C ASP A 149 -16.52 13.76 11.37
N PRO A 150 -15.36 13.73 10.68
CA PRO A 150 -15.04 12.67 9.71
C PRO A 150 -14.98 11.27 10.34
N LEU A 151 -14.89 11.20 11.67
CA LEU A 151 -14.85 9.96 12.42
C LEU A 151 -16.24 9.51 12.92
N ARG A 152 -17.34 10.20 12.56
CA ARG A 152 -18.68 9.91 13.08
C ARG A 152 -19.13 8.45 12.83
N ARG A 153 -18.70 7.83 11.72
CA ARG A 153 -19.01 6.44 11.38
C ARG A 153 -18.14 5.41 12.11
N LEU A 154 -17.04 5.83 12.70
CA LEU A 154 -16.25 4.91 13.53
C LEU A 154 -17.02 4.52 14.79
N PRO A 155 -16.80 3.31 15.32
CA PRO A 155 -17.43 2.86 16.55
C PRO A 155 -17.26 3.88 17.67
N ARG A 156 -18.34 4.15 18.42
CA ARG A 156 -18.33 5.14 19.53
C ARG A 156 -17.16 4.93 20.50
N ARG A 157 -16.83 3.66 20.77
CA ARG A 157 -15.69 3.30 21.62
C ARG A 157 -14.37 3.86 21.10
N ILE A 158 -14.14 3.82 19.78
CA ILE A 158 -12.91 4.32 19.15
C ILE A 158 -12.84 5.84 19.27
N ARG A 159 -13.93 6.53 18.96
CA ARG A 159 -13.99 8.02 19.10
C ARG A 159 -13.76 8.46 20.53
N SER A 160 -14.33 7.77 21.51
CA SER A 160 -14.09 8.05 22.92
C SER A 160 -12.66 7.77 23.33
N ASN A 161 -12.07 6.65 22.88
CA ASN A 161 -10.66 6.34 23.15
C ASN A 161 -9.70 7.38 22.56
N LEU A 162 -9.94 7.78 21.30
CA LEU A 162 -9.13 8.79 20.64
C LEU A 162 -9.16 10.14 21.40
N ARG A 163 -10.36 10.57 21.84
CA ARG A 163 -10.51 11.77 22.66
C ARG A 163 -9.73 11.64 23.97
N ASN A 164 -9.82 10.51 24.64
CA ASN A 164 -9.08 10.27 25.88
C ASN A 164 -7.55 10.28 25.67
N CYS A 165 -7.07 9.75 24.54
CA CYS A 165 -5.66 9.81 24.18
C CYS A 165 -5.21 11.26 23.93
N ARG A 166 -6.01 12.06 23.22
CA ARG A 166 -5.75 13.50 23.01
C ARG A 166 -5.65 14.27 24.33
N ASN A 167 -6.63 14.10 25.20
CA ASN A 167 -6.61 14.76 26.52
C ASN A 167 -5.41 14.35 27.38
N ARG A 168 -4.94 13.10 27.27
CA ARG A 168 -3.72 12.67 27.98
C ARG A 168 -2.46 13.30 27.38
N ALA A 169 -2.38 13.37 26.05
CA ALA A 169 -1.26 14.02 25.37
C ALA A 169 -1.16 15.51 25.76
N GLU A 170 -2.29 16.23 25.74
CA GLU A 170 -2.38 17.65 26.11
C GLU A 170 -1.96 17.95 27.56
N ARG A 171 -2.11 16.98 28.47
CA ARG A 171 -1.62 17.12 29.86
C ARG A 171 -0.10 16.96 30.01
N LEU A 172 0.54 16.34 29.02
CA LEU A 172 1.98 16.09 29.03
C LEU A 172 2.77 17.12 28.23
N GLY A 173 2.13 17.85 27.33
CA GLY A 173 2.72 18.85 26.47
C GLY A 173 1.77 19.26 25.37
N ARG A 174 2.25 19.95 24.36
CA ARG A 174 1.48 20.37 23.19
C ARG A 174 1.55 19.34 22.06
N PRO A 175 0.51 18.51 21.83
CA PRO A 175 0.49 17.61 20.68
C PRO A 175 0.18 18.37 19.39
N TRP A 176 0.90 18.08 18.32
CA TRP A 176 0.61 18.60 16.99
C TRP A 176 1.13 17.65 15.92
N VAL A 177 0.58 17.71 14.70
CA VAL A 177 0.99 16.87 13.59
C VAL A 177 1.70 17.69 12.54
N GLU A 178 2.90 17.25 12.21
CA GLU A 178 3.69 17.74 11.10
C GLU A 178 3.38 16.92 9.85
N THR A 179 3.02 17.59 8.76
CA THR A 179 2.77 16.95 7.46
C THR A 179 3.99 17.10 6.55
N VAL A 180 4.25 16.11 5.72
CA VAL A 180 5.38 16.10 4.79
C VAL A 180 5.34 17.26 3.79
N SER A 181 6.52 17.77 3.52
CA SER A 181 6.85 18.70 2.43
C SER A 181 8.23 18.35 1.87
N GLY A 182 8.66 18.98 0.78
CA GLY A 182 10.01 18.79 0.27
C GLY A 182 11.11 19.18 1.28
N ALA A 183 10.82 20.13 2.16
CA ALA A 183 11.80 20.63 3.13
C ALA A 183 12.04 19.69 4.33
N ASN A 184 11.06 18.85 4.70
CA ASN A 184 11.13 18.01 5.90
C ASN A 184 11.10 16.49 5.61
N LEU A 185 11.05 16.08 4.34
CA LEU A 185 10.91 14.67 3.94
C LEU A 185 11.96 13.77 4.61
N ASP A 186 13.23 14.13 4.52
CA ASP A 186 14.33 13.32 5.08
C ASP A 186 14.24 13.22 6.60
N ALA A 187 13.93 14.33 7.29
CA ALA A 187 13.78 14.34 8.74
C ALA A 187 12.61 13.44 9.20
N LEU A 188 11.49 13.44 8.46
CA LEU A 188 10.35 12.57 8.77
C LEU A 188 10.65 11.10 8.48
N LEU A 189 11.40 10.78 7.42
CA LEU A 189 11.84 9.42 7.13
C LEU A 189 12.84 8.92 8.18
N ASP A 190 13.78 9.74 8.62
CA ASP A 190 14.69 9.39 9.71
C ASP A 190 13.93 9.09 11.00
N GLY A 191 12.91 9.91 11.31
CA GLY A 191 12.01 9.67 12.43
C GLY A 191 11.25 8.34 12.31
N LEU A 192 10.75 8.03 11.10
CA LEU A 192 10.11 6.74 10.82
C LEU A 192 11.06 5.57 11.06
N PHE A 193 12.27 5.62 10.50
CA PHE A 193 13.25 4.54 10.63
C PHE A 193 13.65 4.30 12.09
N ARG A 194 13.86 5.37 12.84
CA ARG A 194 14.16 5.31 14.28
C ARG A 194 13.01 4.71 15.07
N LEU A 195 11.81 5.29 15.00
CA LEU A 195 10.66 4.86 15.80
C LEU A 195 10.15 3.47 15.41
N HIS A 196 10.27 3.10 14.13
CA HIS A 196 9.97 1.74 13.70
C HIS A 196 10.98 0.75 14.28
N GLY A 197 12.28 1.06 14.25
CA GLY A 197 13.33 0.23 14.83
C GLY A 197 13.15 0.05 16.35
N GLU A 198 12.90 1.13 17.10
CA GLU A 198 12.64 1.10 18.55
C GLU A 198 11.46 0.17 18.89
N ARG A 199 10.36 0.25 18.14
CA ARG A 199 9.19 -0.61 18.33
C ARG A 199 9.50 -2.10 18.13
N TRP A 200 10.33 -2.45 17.13
CA TRP A 200 10.66 -3.85 16.84
C TRP A 200 11.73 -4.39 17.79
N SER A 201 12.68 -3.57 18.20
CA SER A 201 13.71 -3.96 19.19
C SER A 201 13.10 -4.33 20.53
N THR A 202 11.99 -3.70 20.97
CA THR A 202 11.24 -4.11 22.17
C THR A 202 10.63 -5.50 22.06
N ARG A 203 10.53 -6.07 20.84
CA ARG A 203 10.06 -7.43 20.55
C ARG A 203 11.19 -8.43 20.29
N GLY A 204 12.44 -7.98 20.39
CA GLY A 204 13.61 -8.81 20.08
C GLY A 204 13.87 -9.01 18.58
N GLU A 205 13.23 -8.22 17.72
CA GLU A 205 13.37 -8.32 16.27
C GLU A 205 13.99 -7.05 15.69
N PRO A 206 14.86 -7.12 14.65
CA PRO A 206 15.49 -5.93 14.05
C PRO A 206 14.50 -5.04 13.28
N GLY A 207 13.33 -5.58 12.90
CA GLY A 207 12.38 -4.92 12.02
C GLY A 207 12.88 -4.80 10.57
N MET A 208 11.96 -4.72 9.61
CA MET A 208 12.32 -4.67 8.19
C MET A 208 13.16 -3.45 7.81
N LEU A 209 12.94 -2.31 8.47
CA LEU A 209 13.69 -1.07 8.21
C LEU A 209 15.09 -1.04 8.84
N ALA A 210 15.58 -2.16 9.40
CA ALA A 210 16.99 -2.31 9.77
C ALA A 210 17.89 -2.43 8.52
N ASP A 211 17.37 -2.94 7.42
CA ASP A 211 18.09 -3.08 6.15
C ASP A 211 18.34 -1.72 5.49
N GLY A 212 19.62 -1.45 5.17
CA GLY A 212 20.06 -0.20 4.55
C GLY A 212 19.51 -0.02 3.13
N SER A 213 19.36 -1.10 2.36
CA SER A 213 18.82 -1.08 1.00
C SER A 213 17.34 -0.71 1.01
N LEU A 214 16.58 -1.24 2.00
CA LEU A 214 15.19 -0.86 2.20
C LEU A 214 15.04 0.62 2.56
N ARG A 215 15.92 1.15 3.44
CA ARG A 215 15.88 2.59 3.75
C ARG A 215 16.20 3.45 2.53
N ALA A 216 17.21 3.07 1.74
CA ALA A 216 17.58 3.77 0.51
C ALA A 216 16.43 3.75 -0.51
N PHE A 217 15.81 2.59 -0.70
CA PHE A 217 14.60 2.45 -1.51
C PHE A 217 13.48 3.39 -1.05
N HIS A 218 13.16 3.41 0.25
CA HIS A 218 12.08 4.25 0.77
C HIS A 218 12.37 5.74 0.63
N ARG A 219 13.62 6.19 0.74
CA ARG A 219 13.98 7.59 0.47
C ARG A 219 13.70 7.97 -0.98
N GLU A 220 14.16 7.15 -1.92
CA GLU A 220 13.94 7.39 -3.35
C GLU A 220 12.45 7.33 -3.73
N ALA A 221 11.76 6.28 -3.28
CA ALA A 221 10.33 6.11 -3.56
C ALA A 221 9.48 7.23 -2.94
N ALA A 222 9.77 7.63 -1.71
CA ALA A 222 9.02 8.69 -1.03
C ALA A 222 9.18 10.05 -1.74
N ALA A 223 10.38 10.38 -2.22
CA ALA A 223 10.61 11.60 -3.00
C ALA A 223 9.73 11.62 -4.27
N GLY A 224 9.76 10.55 -5.07
CA GLY A 224 8.93 10.46 -6.28
C GLY A 224 7.43 10.41 -5.98
N LEU A 225 7.01 9.76 -4.89
CA LEU A 225 5.60 9.74 -4.47
C LEU A 225 5.13 11.12 -3.98
N LEU A 226 6.00 11.89 -3.35
CA LEU A 226 5.71 13.27 -2.94
C LEU A 226 5.51 14.17 -4.17
N GLU A 227 6.40 14.09 -5.16
CA GLU A 227 6.28 14.82 -6.44
C GLU A 227 4.98 14.50 -7.21
N LEU A 228 4.52 13.24 -7.12
CA LEU A 228 3.26 12.81 -7.71
C LEU A 228 2.02 13.19 -6.87
N GLY A 229 2.19 13.76 -5.68
CA GLY A 229 1.11 14.09 -4.75
C GLY A 229 0.47 12.87 -4.07
N LEU A 230 1.13 11.71 -4.12
CA LEU A 230 0.63 10.45 -3.57
C LEU A 230 1.04 10.20 -2.12
N LEU A 231 2.17 10.77 -1.69
CA LEU A 231 2.71 10.54 -0.36
C LEU A 231 1.82 11.16 0.71
N ARG A 232 1.58 10.40 1.78
CA ARG A 232 0.99 10.87 3.05
C ARG A 232 1.91 10.41 4.18
N LEU A 233 2.78 11.32 4.62
CA LEU A 233 3.72 11.08 5.71
C LEU A 233 3.45 12.10 6.80
N PHE A 234 3.03 11.62 7.97
CA PHE A 234 2.64 12.42 9.12
C PHE A 234 3.53 12.09 10.30
N ALA A 235 4.00 13.11 11.04
CA ALA A 235 4.68 12.92 12.30
C ALA A 235 3.89 13.58 13.44
N LEU A 236 3.54 12.82 14.46
CA LEU A 236 2.98 13.34 15.71
C LEU A 236 4.12 13.81 16.61
N ARG A 237 4.06 15.06 17.01
CA ARG A 237 4.98 15.66 17.97
C ARG A 237 4.26 15.95 19.28
N LEU A 238 5.00 15.82 20.37
CA LEU A 238 4.65 16.35 21.69
C LEU A 238 5.73 17.38 22.03
N ASP A 239 5.35 18.66 22.00
CA ASP A 239 6.29 19.77 21.92
C ASP A 239 7.24 19.58 20.72
N ASP A 240 8.54 19.53 20.92
CA ASP A 240 9.54 19.32 19.86
C ASP A 240 9.88 17.85 19.61
N ARG A 241 9.44 16.92 20.49
CA ARG A 241 9.74 15.49 20.40
C ARG A 241 8.82 14.78 19.42
N MET A 242 9.37 14.14 18.39
CA MET A 242 8.61 13.27 17.49
C MET A 242 8.32 11.94 18.20
N ILE A 243 7.04 11.64 18.43
CA ILE A 243 6.57 10.48 19.20
C ILE A 243 5.84 9.42 18.36
N ALA A 244 5.41 9.74 17.13
CA ALA A 244 4.93 8.76 16.17
C ALA A 244 5.11 9.27 14.75
N VAL A 245 5.25 8.34 13.80
CA VAL A 245 5.25 8.63 12.35
C VAL A 245 4.36 7.60 11.66
N LEU A 246 3.59 8.07 10.69
CA LEU A 246 2.78 7.26 9.80
C LEU A 246 3.17 7.56 8.36
N TYR A 247 3.55 6.53 7.62
CA TYR A 247 3.89 6.56 6.21
C TYR A 247 2.82 5.83 5.42
N GLY A 248 2.15 6.54 4.54
CA GLY A 248 1.06 6.04 3.72
C GLY A 248 0.98 6.74 2.38
N PHE A 249 -0.01 6.37 1.59
CA PHE A 249 -0.24 6.86 0.24
C PHE A 249 -1.72 7.19 0.05
N ALA A 250 -2.02 8.11 -0.86
CA ALA A 250 -3.38 8.38 -1.30
C ALA A 250 -3.47 8.33 -2.82
N ALA A 251 -4.35 7.48 -3.34
CA ALA A 251 -4.63 7.37 -4.77
C ALA A 251 -6.01 6.77 -5.01
N LYS A 252 -6.69 7.19 -6.09
CA LYS A 252 -7.96 6.60 -6.54
C LYS A 252 -9.00 6.51 -5.40
N ARG A 253 -9.14 7.60 -4.65
CA ARG A 253 -10.06 7.74 -3.49
C ARG A 253 -9.82 6.72 -2.36
N ARG A 254 -8.60 6.18 -2.26
CA ARG A 254 -8.19 5.25 -1.21
C ARG A 254 -6.92 5.75 -0.54
N PHE A 255 -6.92 5.71 0.79
CA PHE A 255 -5.73 5.88 1.62
C PHE A 255 -5.12 4.50 1.90
N TYR A 256 -3.82 4.38 1.79
CA TYR A 256 -3.05 3.16 2.06
C TYR A 256 -2.11 3.42 3.24
N TYR A 257 -2.35 2.79 4.37
CA TYR A 257 -1.45 2.86 5.53
C TYR A 257 -0.35 1.81 5.39
N TYR A 258 0.84 2.26 5.01
CA TYR A 258 1.93 1.35 4.64
C TYR A 258 2.82 0.98 5.83
N LEU A 259 3.43 1.95 6.52
CA LEU A 259 4.31 1.73 7.67
C LEU A 259 4.03 2.73 8.78
N GLY A 260 4.39 2.36 10.00
CA GLY A 260 4.34 3.29 11.13
C GLY A 260 5.33 2.92 12.22
N GLY A 261 5.80 3.96 12.90
CA GLY A 261 6.60 3.84 14.10
C GLY A 261 6.02 4.72 15.21
N PHE A 262 6.20 4.33 16.45
CA PHE A 262 5.82 5.13 17.61
C PHE A 262 6.75 4.87 18.77
N ASP A 263 6.86 5.86 19.63
CA ASP A 263 7.67 5.83 20.84
C ASP A 263 7.09 4.84 21.87
N PRO A 264 7.78 3.74 22.19
CA PRO A 264 7.29 2.74 23.14
C PRO A 264 7.29 3.24 24.59
N ASP A 265 8.02 4.32 24.92
CA ASP A 265 8.16 4.86 26.28
C ASP A 265 6.96 5.73 26.68
N LEU A 266 6.01 5.97 25.76
CA LEU A 266 4.81 6.76 26.00
C LEU A 266 3.50 5.95 25.88
N PRO A 267 3.37 4.77 26.53
CA PRO A 267 2.17 3.93 26.39
C PRO A 267 0.89 4.60 26.89
N GLN A 268 1.00 5.51 27.88
CA GLN A 268 -0.11 6.27 28.44
C GLN A 268 -0.76 7.24 27.43
N VAL A 269 0.01 7.75 26.47
CA VAL A 269 -0.46 8.64 25.40
C VAL A 269 -1.05 7.84 24.24
N SER A 270 -0.57 6.63 24.03
CA SER A 270 -0.91 5.78 22.86
C SER A 270 -0.63 6.49 21.52
N PRO A 271 0.64 6.88 21.24
CA PRO A 271 0.95 7.73 20.08
C PRO A 271 0.52 7.12 18.74
N GLY A 272 0.58 5.77 18.61
CA GLY A 272 0.10 5.04 17.44
C GLY A 272 -1.41 5.22 17.20
N THR A 273 -2.21 5.30 18.25
CA THR A 273 -3.65 5.57 18.14
C THR A 273 -3.90 7.01 17.68
N LEU A 274 -3.12 7.95 18.20
CA LEU A 274 -3.28 9.38 17.87
C LEU A 274 -2.93 9.66 16.41
N ILE A 275 -1.78 9.16 15.93
CA ILE A 275 -1.36 9.40 14.54
C ILE A 275 -2.27 8.69 13.53
N LEU A 276 -2.77 7.49 13.88
CA LEU A 276 -3.71 6.76 13.04
C LEU A 276 -5.09 7.46 12.99
N GLY A 277 -5.56 8.00 14.12
CA GLY A 277 -6.77 8.82 14.17
C GLY A 277 -6.65 10.04 13.27
N HIS A 278 -5.51 10.74 13.33
CA HIS A 278 -5.23 11.87 12.43
C HIS A 278 -5.23 11.44 10.95
N ALA A 279 -4.59 10.32 10.60
CA ALA A 279 -4.55 9.85 9.22
C ALA A 279 -5.95 9.50 8.68
N LEU A 280 -6.83 8.93 9.51
CA LEU A 280 -8.23 8.67 9.17
C LEU A 280 -9.03 9.98 8.97
N GLU A 281 -8.82 10.97 9.84
CA GLU A 281 -9.42 12.30 9.69
C GLU A 281 -8.96 12.97 8.40
N ALA A 282 -7.67 12.95 8.12
CA ALA A 282 -7.09 13.49 6.89
C ALA A 282 -7.64 12.79 5.63
N ALA A 283 -7.70 11.45 5.65
CA ALA A 283 -8.27 10.68 4.55
C ALA A 283 -9.73 11.03 4.28
N ALA A 284 -10.55 11.16 5.33
CA ALA A 284 -11.95 11.55 5.18
C ALA A 284 -12.09 13.00 4.68
N ALA A 285 -11.26 13.93 5.18
CA ALA A 285 -11.25 15.31 4.73
C ALA A 285 -10.81 15.47 3.26
N GLU A 286 -9.95 14.58 2.76
CA GLU A 286 -9.55 14.49 1.36
C GLU A 286 -10.59 13.76 0.48
N GLY A 287 -11.74 13.34 1.03
CA GLY A 287 -12.79 12.64 0.29
C GLY A 287 -12.43 11.21 -0.11
N MET A 288 -11.56 10.55 0.66
CA MET A 288 -11.26 9.13 0.43
C MET A 288 -12.49 8.26 0.78
N GLU A 289 -12.71 7.22 0.00
CA GLU A 289 -13.79 6.25 0.19
C GLU A 289 -13.38 5.05 1.03
N ALA A 290 -12.08 4.82 1.15
CA ALA A 290 -11.55 3.71 1.92
C ALA A 290 -10.21 4.04 2.58
N PHE A 291 -10.01 3.50 3.78
CA PHE A 291 -8.74 3.47 4.49
C PHE A 291 -8.27 2.02 4.56
N ASP A 292 -7.23 1.71 3.81
CA ASP A 292 -6.68 0.39 3.63
C ASP A 292 -5.46 0.21 4.53
N PHE A 293 -5.55 -0.69 5.48
CA PHE A 293 -4.45 -1.01 6.40
C PHE A 293 -3.39 -1.90 5.77
N LEU A 294 -3.58 -2.28 4.51
CA LEU A 294 -2.70 -3.19 3.79
C LEU A 294 -2.56 -4.55 4.48
N ARG A 295 -1.58 -5.38 4.05
CA ARG A 295 -1.43 -6.75 4.54
C ARG A 295 -1.22 -6.84 6.05
N GLY A 296 -1.73 -7.91 6.63
CA GLY A 296 -1.54 -8.25 8.03
C GLY A 296 -2.81 -8.14 8.86
N ARG A 297 -2.96 -9.07 9.82
CA ARG A 297 -4.14 -9.20 10.67
C ARG A 297 -3.87 -8.71 12.09
N GLU A 298 -3.11 -7.65 12.24
CA GLU A 298 -2.83 -7.11 13.56
C GLU A 298 -4.13 -6.63 14.23
N PRO A 299 -4.38 -7.04 15.50
CA PRO A 299 -5.65 -6.82 16.17
C PRO A 299 -6.09 -5.35 16.22
N TYR A 300 -5.15 -4.41 16.24
CA TYR A 300 -5.49 -2.99 16.31
C TYR A 300 -6.25 -2.50 15.07
N LYS A 301 -6.02 -3.07 13.88
CA LYS A 301 -6.71 -2.68 12.64
C LYS A 301 -8.22 -2.89 12.75
N TYR A 302 -8.63 -4.00 13.34
CA TYR A 302 -10.05 -4.35 13.54
C TYR A 302 -10.74 -3.49 14.61
N HIS A 303 -9.97 -2.92 15.53
CA HIS A 303 -10.53 -1.94 16.48
C HIS A 303 -11.11 -0.71 15.75
N TRP A 304 -10.59 -0.35 14.59
CA TRP A 304 -11.08 0.74 13.75
C TRP A 304 -12.29 0.37 12.88
N GLY A 305 -12.79 -0.86 12.99
CA GLY A 305 -13.92 -1.36 12.21
C GLY A 305 -13.51 -1.91 10.84
N ALA A 306 -12.22 -2.21 10.66
CA ALA A 306 -11.74 -2.77 9.40
C ALA A 306 -12.32 -4.16 9.12
N VAL A 307 -12.62 -4.41 7.85
CA VAL A 307 -13.11 -5.70 7.32
C VAL A 307 -12.06 -6.26 6.36
N ASP A 308 -11.83 -7.56 6.44
CA ASP A 308 -10.85 -8.24 5.61
C ASP A 308 -11.20 -8.17 4.12
N ARG A 309 -10.23 -7.78 3.29
CA ARG A 309 -10.26 -7.88 1.83
C ARG A 309 -9.13 -8.82 1.42
N PRO A 310 -9.44 -9.99 0.82
CA PRO A 310 -8.41 -10.94 0.44
C PRO A 310 -7.62 -10.47 -0.77
N THR A 311 -6.33 -10.83 -0.83
CA THR A 311 -5.56 -10.88 -2.06
C THR A 311 -5.41 -12.32 -2.53
N TRP A 312 -4.98 -12.50 -3.76
CA TRP A 312 -4.89 -13.79 -4.40
C TRP A 312 -3.51 -14.03 -5.01
N LEU A 313 -3.07 -15.27 -4.91
CA LEU A 313 -1.96 -15.83 -5.65
C LEU A 313 -2.51 -16.56 -6.87
N ARG A 314 -1.93 -16.31 -8.05
CA ARG A 314 -2.14 -17.10 -9.26
C ARG A 314 -0.82 -17.67 -9.75
N GLN A 315 -0.74 -18.97 -9.88
CA GLN A 315 0.43 -19.69 -10.37
C GLN A 315 0.10 -20.42 -11.65
N LEU A 316 0.80 -20.08 -12.71
CA LEU A 316 0.75 -20.80 -13.98
C LEU A 316 2.04 -21.62 -14.12
N ARG A 317 1.93 -22.90 -14.45
CA ARG A 317 3.08 -23.80 -14.65
C ARG A 317 2.90 -24.60 -15.91
N PHE A 318 3.98 -24.70 -16.68
CA PHE A 318 4.01 -25.53 -17.87
C PHE A 318 4.35 -26.98 -17.50
N GLY A 319 3.61 -27.92 -18.09
CA GLY A 319 3.75 -29.35 -17.83
C GLY A 319 2.93 -29.84 -16.63
N PRO A 320 2.95 -31.14 -16.40
CA PRO A 320 2.22 -31.78 -15.32
C PRO A 320 2.73 -31.41 -13.92
#